data_e49e7c4085ec28a4527b9c6341cb29d1
#
_entry.id   e49e7c4085ec28a4527b9c6341cb29d1
#
_cell.length_a   1.000
_cell.length_b   1.000
_cell.length_c   1.000
_cell.angle_alpha   90.00
_cell.angle_beta   90.00
_cell.angle_gamma   90.00
#
_symmetry.space_group_name_H-M   'P 1'
#
loop_
_entity.id
_entity.type
_entity.pdbx_description
1 polymer ?
#
loop_
_entity_poly.entity_id
_entity_poly.type
_entity_poly.pdbx_seq_one_letter_code
_entity_poly.pdbx_strand_id
1 'polypeptide(L)'
;LLGQRDHPWMGKGKGFILAAVMAALLVACAPLQQKTVVRTNWVASPNFDERRPNLVIIHHTSNHTLEQALHTLTSPERKVSSHYLIGRNGTIVQLVEENARAWHAGKSWWGGFTDINSVSLGIELDNNGREPFADAQIEALLVLLADIRQRYHIPPANFIAHADVAPTRKDDPSAWFPWQILAGQGFGLWCEAPLPPAPVGFDLALALTAIGYDPGTPEASRKAFRLHFLRGDQEPSVEHENALAFCLLQKKKSPSP
;
A
#
# COMPACT_ATOMS: atom_id res chain seq x y z
N LEU A 1 12.54 8.90 88.50
CA LEU A 1 11.18 8.41 88.28
C LEU A 1 10.89 8.44 86.80
N LEU A 2 10.69 7.23 86.17
CA LEU A 2 10.06 6.94 84.89
C LEU A 2 10.67 7.63 83.67
N GLY A 3 11.52 7.09 82.81
CA GLY A 3 11.41 5.82 82.05
C GLY A 3 10.76 6.06 80.71
N GLN A 4 11.45 6.66 79.71
CA GLN A 4 11.02 6.61 78.30
C GLN A 4 11.93 5.67 77.54
N ARG A 5 11.31 4.66 76.92
CA ARG A 5 11.98 3.70 76.00
C ARG A 5 11.72 4.17 74.58
N ASP A 6 12.78 4.46 73.84
CA ASP A 6 12.75 4.70 72.41
C ASP A 6 12.72 3.39 71.65
N HIS A 7 11.78 3.25 70.74
CA HIS A 7 11.73 2.18 69.73
C HIS A 7 12.16 2.72 68.37
N PRO A 8 13.24 2.21 67.78
CA PRO A 8 13.56 2.48 66.38
C PRO A 8 13.24 1.26 65.54
N TRP A 9 12.16 1.26 64.79
CA TRP A 9 12.01 0.39 63.60
C TRP A 9 10.94 0.96 62.67
N MET A 10 11.33 1.71 61.67
CA MET A 10 10.53 1.89 60.48
C MET A 10 11.37 1.75 59.20
N GLY A 11 10.98 0.77 58.45
CA GLY A 11 11.59 0.15 57.32
C GLY A 11 11.87 1.05 56.13
N LYS A 12 13.09 0.93 55.67
CA LYS A 12 13.51 1.35 54.31
C LYS A 12 13.54 0.07 53.46
N GLY A 13 12.41 -0.26 52.79
CA GLY A 13 12.39 -1.48 51.97
C GLY A 13 11.41 -1.53 50.84
N LYS A 14 10.60 -0.50 50.62
CA LYS A 14 9.54 -0.52 49.56
C LYS A 14 9.84 0.27 48.28
N GLY A 15 10.92 1.06 48.24
CA GLY A 15 11.25 1.91 47.06
C GLY A 15 12.03 1.22 45.95
N PHE A 16 12.79 0.17 46.27
CA PHE A 16 13.70 -0.49 45.30
C PHE A 16 13.02 -1.54 44.42
N ILE A 17 11.90 -2.11 44.87
CA ILE A 17 11.19 -3.15 44.09
C ILE A 17 10.36 -2.52 42.95
N LEU A 18 9.79 -1.31 43.15
CA LEU A 18 9.00 -0.63 42.09
C LEU A 18 9.89 -0.12 40.93
N ALA A 19 11.11 0.32 41.21
CA ALA A 19 12.03 0.81 40.20
C ALA A 19 12.56 -0.34 39.30
N ALA A 20 12.76 -1.53 39.85
CA ALA A 20 13.21 -2.71 39.12
C ALA A 20 12.11 -3.29 38.19
N VAL A 21 10.85 -3.20 38.57
CA VAL A 21 9.71 -3.67 37.74
C VAL A 21 9.43 -2.72 36.57
N MET A 22 9.59 -1.39 36.75
CA MET A 22 9.46 -0.44 35.64
C MET A 22 10.58 -0.54 34.62
N ALA A 23 11.80 -0.86 35.03
CA ALA A 23 12.92 -1.07 34.10
C ALA A 23 12.78 -2.37 33.26
N ALA A 24 12.11 -3.41 33.80
CA ALA A 24 11.89 -4.67 33.08
C ALA A 24 10.80 -4.58 31.99
N LEU A 25 9.88 -3.58 32.03
CA LEU A 25 8.83 -3.40 31.06
C LEU A 25 9.26 -2.62 29.78
N LEU A 26 10.44 -2.01 29.79
CA LEU A 26 10.97 -1.25 28.65
C LEU A 26 11.80 -2.11 27.66
N VAL A 27 12.00 -3.39 27.93
CA VAL A 27 12.82 -4.28 27.07
C VAL A 27 11.99 -5.07 26.04
N ALA A 28 10.66 -4.96 26.04
CA ALA A 28 9.77 -5.89 25.31
C ALA A 28 9.40 -5.49 23.87
N CYS A 29 9.95 -4.40 23.31
CA CYS A 29 9.63 -3.96 21.93
C CYS A 29 10.86 -3.64 21.08
N ALA A 30 11.95 -4.41 21.19
CA ALA A 30 12.97 -4.36 20.16
C ALA A 30 12.46 -5.15 18.94
N PRO A 31 12.39 -4.57 17.73
CA PRO A 31 12.03 -5.32 16.55
C PRO A 31 12.99 -6.51 16.39
N LEU A 32 12.45 -7.68 16.06
CA LEU A 32 13.22 -8.87 15.75
C LEU A 32 14.15 -8.54 14.56
N GLN A 33 15.40 -8.20 14.87
CA GLN A 33 16.40 -7.91 13.85
C GLN A 33 16.74 -9.23 13.16
N GLN A 34 16.33 -9.39 11.90
CA GLN A 34 16.76 -10.53 11.09
C GLN A 34 18.27 -10.48 10.92
N LYS A 35 18.98 -11.45 11.53
CA LYS A 35 20.42 -11.59 11.37
C LYS A 35 20.72 -12.67 10.34
N THR A 36 21.69 -12.42 9.48
CA THR A 36 22.20 -13.47 8.57
C THR A 36 22.74 -14.66 9.38
N VAL A 37 22.50 -15.89 8.89
CA VAL A 37 23.09 -17.13 9.45
C VAL A 37 24.53 -17.33 9.00
N VAL A 38 24.99 -16.54 8.03
CA VAL A 38 26.37 -16.56 7.55
C VAL A 38 27.26 -15.85 8.57
N ARG A 39 28.41 -16.43 8.89
CA ARG A 39 29.40 -15.79 9.79
C ARG A 39 29.92 -14.52 9.13
N THR A 40 29.68 -13.38 9.77
CA THR A 40 30.10 -12.07 9.30
C THR A 40 30.81 -11.30 10.42
N ASN A 41 31.70 -10.40 10.04
CA ASN A 41 32.24 -9.40 10.97
C ASN A 41 31.37 -8.16 10.83
N TRP A 42 30.67 -7.78 11.91
CA TRP A 42 29.85 -6.58 11.93
C TRP A 42 30.71 -5.35 12.19
N VAL A 43 30.66 -4.41 11.24
CA VAL A 43 31.19 -3.05 11.40
C VAL A 43 30.05 -2.09 11.10
N ALA A 44 29.62 -1.34 12.12
CA ALA A 44 28.49 -0.42 11.99
C ALA A 44 28.88 0.77 11.09
N SER A 45 28.06 1.04 10.07
CA SER A 45 28.11 2.31 9.31
C SER A 45 27.06 3.27 9.88
N PRO A 46 27.36 4.56 10.06
CA PRO A 46 26.35 5.56 10.40
C PRO A 46 25.53 6.03 9.19
N ASN A 47 25.87 5.59 7.97
CA ASN A 47 25.31 6.08 6.71
C ASN A 47 24.21 5.12 6.24
N PHE A 48 23.02 5.21 6.83
CA PHE A 48 21.83 4.45 6.40
C PHE A 48 20.55 5.18 6.78
N ASP A 49 19.49 4.87 6.02
CA ASP A 49 18.10 5.30 6.26
C ASP A 49 17.23 4.08 6.46
N GLU A 50 16.01 4.30 6.95
CA GLU A 50 14.96 3.28 6.96
C GLU A 50 14.50 2.94 5.52
N ARG A 51 13.95 1.75 5.33
CA ARG A 51 13.34 1.35 4.06
C ARG A 51 12.17 2.26 3.73
N ARG A 52 12.06 2.62 2.44
CA ARG A 52 10.96 3.44 1.93
C ARG A 52 10.11 2.64 0.95
N PRO A 53 8.77 2.72 1.05
CA PRO A 53 7.89 2.14 0.05
C PRO A 53 8.07 2.85 -1.30
N ASN A 54 8.01 2.07 -2.39
CA ASN A 54 8.13 2.57 -3.76
C ASN A 54 6.81 2.55 -4.53
N LEU A 55 5.79 1.87 -3.98
CA LEU A 55 4.49 1.66 -4.59
C LEU A 55 3.38 2.01 -3.60
N VAL A 56 2.25 2.44 -4.12
CA VAL A 56 0.98 2.48 -3.40
C VAL A 56 -0.02 1.57 -4.12
N ILE A 57 -0.62 0.65 -3.38
CA ILE A 57 -1.65 -0.26 -3.90
C ILE A 57 -2.99 0.18 -3.36
N ILE A 58 -3.91 0.50 -4.27
CA ILE A 58 -5.28 0.86 -3.93
C ILE A 58 -6.17 -0.37 -3.98
N HIS A 59 -7.00 -0.51 -2.94
CA HIS A 59 -7.94 -1.60 -2.76
C HIS A 59 -9.35 -1.08 -2.53
N HIS A 60 -10.35 -1.95 -2.67
CA HIS A 60 -11.64 -1.80 -2.01
C HIS A 60 -11.92 -3.00 -1.10
N THR A 61 -12.61 -2.75 0.03
CA THR A 61 -12.76 -3.75 1.10
C THR A 61 -13.69 -4.91 0.73
N SER A 62 -14.54 -4.77 -0.28
CA SER A 62 -15.65 -5.70 -0.58
C SER A 62 -16.62 -5.89 0.60
N ASN A 63 -16.59 -5.00 1.59
CA ASN A 63 -17.47 -5.00 2.76
C ASN A 63 -18.61 -3.98 2.60
N HIS A 64 -19.62 -4.08 3.44
CA HIS A 64 -20.75 -3.16 3.44
C HIS A 64 -20.61 -2.02 4.44
N THR A 65 -19.77 -2.18 5.47
CA THR A 65 -19.54 -1.18 6.50
C THR A 65 -18.08 -1.08 6.90
N LEU A 66 -17.69 0.09 7.42
CA LEU A 66 -16.34 0.35 7.94
C LEU A 66 -15.98 -0.61 9.09
N GLU A 67 -16.95 -0.94 9.97
CA GLU A 67 -16.73 -1.85 11.09
C GLU A 67 -16.39 -3.28 10.60
N GLN A 68 -17.08 -3.74 9.57
CA GLN A 68 -16.76 -5.04 8.96
C GLN A 68 -15.36 -5.04 8.35
N ALA A 69 -14.99 -3.96 7.66
CA ALA A 69 -13.65 -3.79 7.11
C ALA A 69 -12.59 -3.77 8.21
N LEU A 70 -12.79 -2.99 9.27
CA LEU A 70 -11.90 -2.95 10.44
C LEU A 70 -11.74 -4.34 11.06
N HIS A 71 -12.84 -5.05 11.32
CA HIS A 71 -12.78 -6.40 11.87
C HIS A 71 -11.98 -7.35 10.95
N THR A 72 -12.17 -7.27 9.63
CA THR A 72 -11.44 -8.10 8.67
C THR A 72 -9.93 -7.81 8.71
N LEU A 73 -9.55 -6.53 8.71
CA LEU A 73 -8.16 -6.09 8.59
C LEU A 73 -7.37 -6.16 9.92
N THR A 74 -8.06 -6.36 11.04
CA THR A 74 -7.43 -6.47 12.37
C THR A 74 -7.57 -7.85 13.00
N SER A 75 -8.35 -8.76 12.39
CA SER A 75 -8.52 -10.14 12.89
C SER A 75 -7.28 -10.99 12.60
N PRO A 76 -6.66 -11.59 13.64
CA PRO A 76 -5.50 -12.47 13.45
C PRO A 76 -5.81 -13.74 12.65
N GLU A 77 -7.08 -14.17 12.64
CA GLU A 77 -7.54 -15.35 11.90
C GLU A 77 -7.58 -15.10 10.39
N ARG A 78 -7.87 -13.86 9.98
CA ARG A 78 -8.00 -13.47 8.57
C ARG A 78 -6.65 -13.35 7.87
N LYS A 79 -5.57 -13.11 8.60
CA LYS A 79 -4.19 -12.98 8.09
C LYS A 79 -4.07 -12.01 6.91
N VAL A 80 -4.81 -10.90 6.98
CA VAL A 80 -4.77 -9.78 6.04
C VAL A 80 -4.72 -8.48 6.81
N SER A 81 -4.04 -7.47 6.28
CA SER A 81 -3.97 -6.13 6.85
C SER A 81 -3.66 -5.11 5.75
N SER A 82 -3.90 -3.83 6.00
CA SER A 82 -3.45 -2.71 5.17
C SER A 82 -2.80 -1.65 6.05
N HIS A 83 -2.09 -0.70 5.44
CA HIS A 83 -1.54 0.41 6.19
C HIS A 83 -2.64 1.39 6.57
N TYR A 84 -3.57 1.66 5.65
CA TYR A 84 -4.67 2.59 5.84
C TYR A 84 -6.00 1.99 5.41
N LEU A 85 -7.06 2.45 6.07
CA LEU A 85 -8.45 2.22 5.68
C LEU A 85 -9.18 3.57 5.66
N ILE A 86 -9.89 3.87 4.58
CA ILE A 86 -10.65 5.10 4.41
C ILE A 86 -12.14 4.77 4.34
N GLY A 87 -12.90 5.31 5.29
CA GLY A 87 -14.35 5.19 5.32
C GLY A 87 -15.05 6.03 4.26
N ARG A 88 -16.30 5.72 3.94
CA ARG A 88 -17.13 6.46 2.97
C ARG A 88 -17.30 7.94 3.33
N ASN A 89 -17.22 8.29 4.60
CA ASN A 89 -17.29 9.65 5.11
C ASN A 89 -15.95 10.39 5.11
N GLY A 90 -14.89 9.80 4.53
CA GLY A 90 -13.55 10.36 4.50
C GLY A 90 -12.71 10.15 5.77
N THR A 91 -13.21 9.40 6.78
CA THR A 91 -12.40 9.06 7.95
C THR A 91 -11.22 8.17 7.55
N ILE A 92 -9.99 8.59 7.84
CA ILE A 92 -8.77 7.82 7.61
C ILE A 92 -8.38 7.11 8.91
N VAL A 93 -8.19 5.79 8.83
CA VAL A 93 -7.70 4.96 9.94
C VAL A 93 -6.36 4.36 9.53
N GLN A 94 -5.32 4.55 10.33
CA GLN A 94 -4.05 3.86 10.16
C GLN A 94 -4.07 2.57 10.97
N LEU A 95 -3.75 1.44 10.34
CA LEU A 95 -3.79 0.09 10.92
C LEU A 95 -2.39 -0.50 11.13
N VAL A 96 -1.47 -0.19 10.22
CA VAL A 96 -0.08 -0.65 10.25
C VAL A 96 0.83 0.55 10.01
N GLU A 97 1.95 0.62 10.73
CA GLU A 97 2.96 1.65 10.50
C GLU A 97 3.60 1.48 9.12
N GLU A 98 3.93 2.59 8.47
CA GLU A 98 4.42 2.59 7.08
C GLU A 98 5.78 1.91 6.87
N ASN A 99 6.61 1.84 7.92
CA ASN A 99 7.87 1.11 7.91
C ASN A 99 7.71 -0.39 8.18
N ALA A 100 6.52 -0.84 8.60
CA ALA A 100 6.18 -2.25 8.75
C ALA A 100 5.56 -2.80 7.46
N ARG A 101 5.56 -4.13 7.33
CA ARG A 101 5.01 -4.84 6.17
C ARG A 101 3.57 -5.26 6.44
N ALA A 102 2.58 -4.54 5.92
CA ALA A 102 1.19 -4.98 5.93
C ALA A 102 0.95 -6.11 4.90
N TRP A 103 -0.10 -6.92 5.10
CA TRP A 103 -0.41 -8.11 4.29
C TRP A 103 -1.63 -7.86 3.40
N HIS A 104 -1.47 -7.01 2.36
CA HIS A 104 -2.56 -6.59 1.49
C HIS A 104 -2.48 -7.11 0.04
N ALA A 105 -1.29 -7.34 -0.50
CA ALA A 105 -1.13 -7.72 -1.91
C ALA A 105 -1.13 -9.24 -2.16
N GLY A 106 -0.77 -10.07 -1.15
CA GLY A 106 -0.68 -11.53 -1.30
C GLY A 106 0.32 -11.94 -2.39
N LYS A 107 0.06 -13.06 -3.08
CA LYS A 107 0.85 -13.45 -4.26
C LYS A 107 0.59 -12.46 -5.38
N SER A 108 1.61 -11.77 -5.83
CA SER A 108 1.52 -10.62 -6.71
C SER A 108 2.79 -10.42 -7.53
N TRP A 109 2.68 -9.61 -8.59
CA TRP A 109 3.79 -9.24 -9.47
C TRP A 109 3.61 -7.82 -9.96
N TRP A 110 4.69 -7.04 -10.00
CA TRP A 110 4.73 -5.75 -10.69
C TRP A 110 6.16 -5.36 -11.03
N GLY A 111 6.44 -5.19 -12.32
CA GLY A 111 7.75 -4.71 -12.79
C GLY A 111 8.95 -5.53 -12.32
N GLY A 112 8.79 -6.84 -12.13
CA GLY A 112 9.82 -7.75 -11.63
C GLY A 112 9.77 -8.00 -10.12
N PHE A 113 8.99 -7.23 -9.34
CA PHE A 113 8.80 -7.49 -7.92
C PHE A 113 7.74 -8.56 -7.69
N THR A 114 8.03 -9.54 -6.84
CA THR A 114 7.13 -10.65 -6.48
C THR A 114 6.61 -10.56 -5.04
N ASP A 115 7.22 -9.73 -4.19
CA ASP A 115 6.77 -9.41 -2.83
C ASP A 115 6.36 -7.94 -2.73
N ILE A 116 5.19 -7.64 -3.28
CA ILE A 116 4.64 -6.29 -3.32
C ILE A 116 4.38 -5.75 -1.90
N ASN A 117 3.99 -6.59 -0.94
CA ASN A 117 3.82 -6.17 0.45
C ASN A 117 5.07 -5.50 1.04
N SER A 118 6.27 -5.93 0.64
CA SER A 118 7.53 -5.42 1.18
C SER A 118 8.00 -4.10 0.56
N VAL A 119 7.40 -3.69 -0.56
CA VAL A 119 7.81 -2.49 -1.33
C VAL A 119 6.70 -1.46 -1.47
N SER A 120 5.53 -1.69 -0.85
CA SER A 120 4.34 -0.84 -1.04
C SER A 120 3.65 -0.45 0.26
N LEU A 121 2.81 0.59 0.14
CA LEU A 121 1.75 0.92 1.08
C LEU A 121 0.41 0.44 0.51
N GLY A 122 -0.37 -0.30 1.28
CA GLY A 122 -1.74 -0.68 0.92
C GLY A 122 -2.75 0.27 1.54
N ILE A 123 -3.69 0.76 0.73
CA ILE A 123 -4.78 1.63 1.15
C ILE A 123 -6.10 0.98 0.76
N GLU A 124 -6.91 0.65 1.75
CA GLU A 124 -8.24 0.08 1.60
C GLU A 124 -9.31 1.19 1.61
N LEU A 125 -10.28 1.10 0.73
CA LEU A 125 -11.43 1.99 0.67
C LEU A 125 -12.69 1.20 1.02
N ASP A 126 -13.47 1.66 2.01
CA ASP A 126 -14.75 1.05 2.35
C ASP A 126 -15.73 1.19 1.19
N ASN A 127 -15.81 0.15 0.39
CA ASN A 127 -16.68 0.06 -0.79
C ASN A 127 -16.94 -1.41 -1.11
N ASN A 128 -18.14 -1.74 -1.57
CA ASN A 128 -18.54 -3.10 -1.92
C ASN A 128 -18.11 -3.54 -3.34
N GLY A 129 -17.47 -2.64 -4.10
CA GLY A 129 -17.00 -2.89 -5.47
C GLY A 129 -18.08 -2.77 -6.56
N ARG A 130 -19.33 -2.43 -6.21
CA ARG A 130 -20.47 -2.39 -7.13
C ARG A 130 -21.17 -1.03 -7.19
N GLU A 131 -20.56 -0.03 -6.60
CA GLU A 131 -21.09 1.33 -6.48
C GLU A 131 -19.97 2.37 -6.63
N PRO A 132 -20.27 3.62 -6.99
CA PRO A 132 -19.30 4.70 -6.98
C PRO A 132 -18.67 4.90 -5.61
N PHE A 133 -17.42 5.35 -5.59
CA PHE A 133 -16.75 5.78 -4.37
C PHE A 133 -17.28 7.17 -3.96
N ALA A 134 -17.49 7.37 -2.65
CA ALA A 134 -18.00 8.63 -2.15
C ALA A 134 -16.98 9.78 -2.35
N ASP A 135 -17.44 10.98 -2.68
CA ASP A 135 -16.57 12.15 -2.91
C ASP A 135 -15.67 12.42 -1.70
N ALA A 136 -16.23 12.43 -0.49
CA ALA A 136 -15.46 12.63 0.74
C ALA A 136 -14.36 11.57 0.95
N GLN A 137 -14.58 10.33 0.50
CA GLN A 137 -13.60 9.25 0.54
C GLN A 137 -12.45 9.49 -0.46
N ILE A 138 -12.77 9.94 -1.67
CA ILE A 138 -11.77 10.27 -2.69
C ILE A 138 -10.98 11.52 -2.29
N GLU A 139 -11.61 12.55 -1.74
CA GLU A 139 -10.94 13.73 -1.20
C GLU A 139 -9.94 13.35 -0.10
N ALA A 140 -10.36 12.53 0.85
CA ALA A 140 -9.49 12.03 1.93
C ALA A 140 -8.32 11.20 1.38
N LEU A 141 -8.57 10.35 0.37
CA LEU A 141 -7.53 9.59 -0.33
C LEU A 141 -6.51 10.54 -0.97
N LEU A 142 -6.94 11.55 -1.70
CA LEU A 142 -6.04 12.50 -2.36
C LEU A 142 -5.14 13.24 -1.36
N VAL A 143 -5.68 13.65 -0.21
CA VAL A 143 -4.90 14.26 0.88
C VAL A 143 -3.84 13.29 1.41
N LEU A 144 -4.21 12.03 1.67
CA LEU A 144 -3.27 11.00 2.14
C LEU A 144 -2.18 10.70 1.09
N LEU A 145 -2.56 10.59 -0.18
CA LEU A 145 -1.60 10.33 -1.27
C LEU A 145 -0.61 11.49 -1.46
N ALA A 146 -1.05 12.73 -1.27
CA ALA A 146 -0.18 13.91 -1.34
C ALA A 146 0.89 13.87 -0.23
N ASP A 147 0.50 13.56 1.01
CA ASP A 147 1.41 13.40 2.14
C ASP A 147 2.41 12.25 1.91
N ILE A 148 1.92 11.07 1.51
CA ILE A 148 2.76 9.91 1.19
C ILE A 148 3.77 10.26 0.08
N ARG A 149 3.30 10.86 -1.02
CA ARG A 149 4.18 11.25 -2.13
C ARG A 149 5.25 12.26 -1.70
N GLN A 150 4.89 13.22 -0.88
CA GLN A 150 5.84 14.22 -0.38
C GLN A 150 6.95 13.57 0.47
N ARG A 151 6.61 12.61 1.33
CA ARG A 151 7.55 11.94 2.24
C ARG A 151 8.43 10.90 1.53
N TYR A 152 7.85 10.14 0.60
CA TYR A 152 8.53 8.99 -0.02
C TYR A 152 8.96 9.23 -1.47
N HIS A 153 8.57 10.34 -2.10
CA HIS A 153 8.88 10.68 -3.49
C HIS A 153 8.45 9.58 -4.49
N ILE A 154 7.28 8.95 -4.23
CA ILE A 154 6.73 7.90 -5.10
C ILE A 154 6.32 8.52 -6.44
N PRO A 155 6.84 8.02 -7.58
CA PRO A 155 6.49 8.54 -8.89
C PRO A 155 5.04 8.21 -9.28
N PRO A 156 4.40 9.02 -10.14
CA PRO A 156 3.00 8.82 -10.54
C PRO A 156 2.69 7.39 -11.03
N ALA A 157 3.58 6.78 -11.80
CA ALA A 157 3.39 5.44 -12.35
C ALA A 157 3.32 4.32 -11.28
N ASN A 158 3.58 4.63 -10.02
CA ASN A 158 3.66 3.67 -8.93
C ASN A 158 2.45 3.73 -7.97
N PHE A 159 1.39 4.46 -8.34
CA PHE A 159 0.07 4.37 -7.71
C PHE A 159 -0.81 3.49 -8.59
N ILE A 160 -1.08 2.26 -8.16
CA ILE A 160 -1.65 1.19 -8.99
C ILE A 160 -2.73 0.40 -8.25
N ALA A 161 -3.49 -0.40 -9.00
CA ALA A 161 -4.56 -1.22 -8.48
C ALA A 161 -4.05 -2.55 -7.91
N HIS A 162 -4.79 -3.15 -6.98
CA HIS A 162 -4.56 -4.54 -6.58
C HIS A 162 -4.77 -5.50 -7.78
N ALA A 163 -5.78 -5.23 -8.62
CA ALA A 163 -5.99 -5.97 -9.85
C ALA A 163 -4.78 -5.95 -10.78
N ASP A 164 -4.02 -4.85 -10.84
CA ASP A 164 -2.84 -4.74 -11.69
C ASP A 164 -1.72 -5.68 -11.24
N VAL A 165 -1.52 -5.80 -9.92
CA VAL A 165 -0.44 -6.62 -9.35
C VAL A 165 -0.83 -8.08 -9.10
N ALA A 166 -2.13 -8.39 -9.12
CA ALA A 166 -2.65 -9.74 -8.86
C ALA A 166 -3.79 -10.12 -9.82
N PRO A 167 -3.61 -9.99 -11.15
CA PRO A 167 -4.69 -9.98 -12.14
C PRO A 167 -5.47 -11.31 -12.24
N THR A 168 -4.90 -12.42 -11.80
CA THR A 168 -5.56 -13.75 -11.84
C THR A 168 -6.58 -13.97 -10.72
N ARG A 169 -6.60 -13.10 -9.68
CA ARG A 169 -7.39 -13.35 -8.46
C ARG A 169 -8.05 -12.11 -7.87
N LYS A 170 -7.79 -10.93 -8.44
CA LYS A 170 -8.25 -9.65 -7.91
C LYS A 170 -8.84 -8.78 -9.00
N ASP A 171 -9.85 -7.99 -8.60
CA ASP A 171 -10.56 -7.03 -9.42
C ASP A 171 -10.75 -5.67 -8.70
N ASP A 172 -10.07 -5.49 -7.55
CA ASP A 172 -10.10 -4.26 -6.77
C ASP A 172 -8.94 -3.29 -7.13
N PRO A 173 -9.19 -1.96 -7.06
CA PRO A 173 -10.49 -1.34 -6.96
C PRO A 173 -11.29 -1.54 -8.25
N SER A 174 -12.62 -1.59 -8.13
CA SER A 174 -13.50 -1.90 -9.27
C SER A 174 -13.47 -0.81 -10.35
N ALA A 175 -14.17 -1.05 -11.48
CA ALA A 175 -14.31 -0.08 -12.57
C ALA A 175 -14.96 1.26 -12.14
N TRP A 176 -15.61 1.32 -10.97
CA TRP A 176 -16.16 2.53 -10.39
C TRP A 176 -15.11 3.46 -9.79
N PHE A 177 -13.85 2.98 -9.62
CA PHE A 177 -12.80 3.79 -9.02
C PHE A 177 -12.34 4.90 -9.97
N PRO A 178 -12.23 6.17 -9.51
CA PRO A 178 -12.01 7.31 -10.36
C PRO A 178 -10.52 7.56 -10.69
N TRP A 179 -9.84 6.61 -11.35
CA TRP A 179 -8.41 6.71 -11.70
C TRP A 179 -8.04 8.00 -12.42
N GLN A 180 -8.92 8.51 -13.30
CA GLN A 180 -8.69 9.76 -14.02
C GLN A 180 -8.54 10.96 -13.07
N ILE A 181 -9.35 11.02 -12.01
CA ILE A 181 -9.27 12.08 -11.00
C ILE A 181 -7.93 12.01 -10.27
N LEU A 182 -7.51 10.81 -9.85
CA LEU A 182 -6.23 10.61 -9.16
C LEU A 182 -5.06 11.00 -10.07
N ALA A 183 -5.06 10.55 -11.32
CA ALA A 183 -4.01 10.86 -12.29
C ALA A 183 -3.91 12.35 -12.59
N GLY A 184 -5.04 13.07 -12.61
CA GLY A 184 -5.08 14.53 -12.73
C GLY A 184 -4.38 15.27 -11.57
N GLN A 185 -4.24 14.60 -10.41
CA GLN A 185 -3.49 15.08 -9.24
C GLN A 185 -2.07 14.49 -9.15
N GLY A 186 -1.64 13.72 -10.16
CA GLY A 186 -0.33 13.11 -10.23
C GLY A 186 -0.21 11.76 -9.49
N PHE A 187 -1.34 11.08 -9.22
CA PHE A 187 -1.38 9.76 -8.59
C PHE A 187 -1.93 8.72 -9.56
N GLY A 188 -1.04 7.96 -10.20
CA GLY A 188 -1.36 7.08 -11.31
C GLY A 188 -1.07 7.68 -12.66
N LEU A 189 -1.12 6.84 -13.69
CA LEU A 189 -1.04 7.26 -15.09
C LEU A 189 -2.45 7.30 -15.68
N TRP A 190 -2.65 8.22 -16.61
CA TRP A 190 -3.88 8.29 -17.39
C TRP A 190 -3.61 8.92 -18.75
N CYS A 191 -4.33 8.48 -19.79
CA CYS A 191 -4.27 9.06 -21.12
C CYS A 191 -5.66 9.52 -21.55
N GLU A 192 -5.75 10.79 -21.93
CA GLU A 192 -6.97 11.38 -22.48
C GLU A 192 -7.05 11.20 -23.98
N ALA A 193 -8.26 11.07 -24.50
CA ALA A 193 -8.49 11.13 -25.93
C ALA A 193 -8.29 12.58 -26.48
N PRO A 194 -7.81 12.74 -27.73
CA PRO A 194 -7.46 11.69 -28.68
C PRO A 194 -6.11 11.01 -28.34
N LEU A 195 -6.08 9.67 -28.45
CA LEU A 195 -4.86 8.90 -28.19
C LEU A 195 -3.93 8.95 -29.39
N PRO A 196 -2.60 9.01 -29.21
CA PRO A 196 -1.64 8.87 -30.29
C PRO A 196 -1.73 7.46 -30.89
N PRO A 197 -1.69 7.28 -32.22
CA PRO A 197 -1.69 5.95 -32.81
C PRO A 197 -0.42 5.20 -32.41
N ALA A 198 -0.58 3.91 -32.08
CA ALA A 198 0.57 3.07 -31.82
C ALA A 198 1.36 2.81 -33.14
N PRO A 199 2.68 2.64 -33.08
CA PRO A 199 3.50 2.29 -34.26
C PRO A 199 3.04 0.99 -34.90
N VAL A 200 3.30 0.85 -36.22
CA VAL A 200 3.06 -0.40 -36.94
C VAL A 200 3.88 -1.52 -36.29
N GLY A 201 3.25 -2.68 -36.06
CA GLY A 201 3.90 -3.82 -35.38
C GLY A 201 4.00 -3.66 -33.86
N PHE A 202 3.22 -2.74 -33.26
CA PHE A 202 3.19 -2.59 -31.80
C PHE A 202 2.71 -3.88 -31.11
N ASP A 203 3.52 -4.36 -30.17
CA ASP A 203 3.25 -5.56 -29.38
C ASP A 203 2.64 -5.14 -28.03
N LEU A 204 1.32 -5.38 -27.88
CA LEU A 204 0.58 -5.05 -26.65
C LEU A 204 1.11 -5.84 -25.43
N ALA A 205 1.44 -7.12 -25.57
CA ALA A 205 1.90 -7.95 -24.46
C ALA A 205 3.25 -7.45 -23.93
N LEU A 206 4.16 -7.12 -24.83
CA LEU A 206 5.45 -6.51 -24.48
C LEU A 206 5.26 -5.13 -23.84
N ALA A 207 4.32 -4.35 -24.35
CA ALA A 207 3.98 -3.03 -23.78
C ALA A 207 3.42 -3.14 -22.37
N LEU A 208 2.51 -4.06 -22.10
CA LEU A 208 1.97 -4.32 -20.76
C LEU A 208 3.06 -4.76 -19.79
N THR A 209 3.97 -5.64 -20.24
CA THR A 209 5.14 -6.05 -19.44
C THR A 209 6.03 -4.84 -19.10
N ALA A 210 6.28 -3.95 -20.06
CA ALA A 210 7.06 -2.73 -19.84
C ALA A 210 6.34 -1.70 -18.93
N ILE A 211 5.01 -1.69 -18.91
CA ILE A 211 4.21 -0.93 -17.96
C ILE A 211 4.39 -1.50 -16.55
N GLY A 212 4.47 -2.82 -16.38
CA GLY A 212 4.68 -3.48 -15.08
C GLY A 212 3.92 -4.79 -14.89
N TYR A 213 2.99 -5.11 -15.79
CA TYR A 213 2.15 -6.30 -15.69
C TYR A 213 2.95 -7.61 -15.80
N ASP A 214 2.41 -8.67 -15.19
CA ASP A 214 3.03 -10.01 -15.19
C ASP A 214 3.00 -10.65 -16.57
N PRO A 215 4.16 -10.88 -17.21
CA PRO A 215 4.24 -11.58 -18.50
C PRO A 215 3.85 -13.06 -18.43
N GLY A 216 3.84 -13.65 -17.23
CA GLY A 216 3.40 -15.03 -16.99
C GLY A 216 1.89 -15.22 -17.05
N THR A 217 1.10 -14.13 -17.05
CA THR A 217 -0.37 -14.17 -17.06
C THR A 217 -0.98 -13.15 -18.06
N PRO A 218 -0.61 -13.22 -19.37
CA PRO A 218 -0.90 -12.15 -20.33
C PRO A 218 -2.40 -11.82 -20.47
N GLU A 219 -3.27 -12.82 -20.49
CA GLU A 219 -4.71 -12.61 -20.61
C GLU A 219 -5.31 -11.94 -19.36
N ALA A 220 -4.89 -12.37 -18.17
CA ALA A 220 -5.32 -11.76 -16.93
C ALA A 220 -4.76 -10.34 -16.79
N SER A 221 -3.52 -10.11 -17.18
CA SER A 221 -2.87 -8.79 -17.21
C SER A 221 -3.59 -7.84 -18.16
N ARG A 222 -4.00 -8.28 -19.34
CA ARG A 222 -4.80 -7.49 -20.28
C ARG A 222 -6.18 -7.15 -19.70
N LYS A 223 -6.83 -8.11 -19.01
CA LYS A 223 -8.10 -7.85 -18.31
C LYS A 223 -7.96 -6.79 -17.22
N ALA A 224 -6.91 -6.87 -16.40
CA ALA A 224 -6.64 -5.87 -15.36
C ALA A 224 -6.33 -4.48 -15.96
N PHE A 225 -5.56 -4.43 -17.04
CA PHE A 225 -5.30 -3.22 -17.81
C PHE A 225 -6.60 -2.56 -18.29
N ARG A 226 -7.52 -3.35 -18.87
CA ARG A 226 -8.84 -2.85 -19.29
C ARG A 226 -9.65 -2.33 -18.10
N LEU A 227 -9.67 -3.06 -16.98
CA LEU A 227 -10.37 -2.65 -15.77
C LEU A 227 -9.88 -1.30 -15.24
N HIS A 228 -8.58 -1.06 -15.28
CA HIS A 228 -7.97 0.17 -14.80
C HIS A 228 -8.18 1.35 -15.75
N PHE A 229 -7.91 1.16 -17.05
CA PHE A 229 -7.74 2.26 -18.00
C PHE A 229 -8.91 2.41 -18.99
N LEU A 230 -9.74 1.39 -19.17
CA LEU A 230 -10.85 1.38 -20.12
C LEU A 230 -12.17 1.25 -19.37
N ARG A 231 -12.91 2.35 -19.32
CA ARG A 231 -14.25 2.36 -18.75
C ARG A 231 -15.27 2.07 -19.84
N GLY A 232 -16.14 1.10 -19.64
CA GLY A 232 -17.27 0.81 -20.51
C GLY A 232 -17.54 -0.68 -20.70
N ASP A 233 -18.77 -0.99 -21.06
CA ASP A 233 -19.27 -2.36 -21.23
C ASP A 233 -18.92 -2.96 -22.61
N GLN A 234 -18.33 -2.19 -23.50
CA GLN A 234 -17.96 -2.64 -24.85
C GLN A 234 -16.51 -3.10 -24.89
N GLU A 235 -16.27 -4.21 -25.58
CA GLU A 235 -14.92 -4.66 -25.90
C GLU A 235 -14.20 -3.60 -26.74
N PRO A 236 -13.04 -3.09 -26.27
CA PRO A 236 -12.29 -2.10 -27.02
C PRO A 236 -11.69 -2.71 -28.30
N SER A 237 -11.51 -1.92 -29.36
CA SER A 237 -10.77 -2.38 -30.52
C SER A 237 -9.29 -2.57 -30.16
N VAL A 238 -8.61 -3.45 -30.90
CA VAL A 238 -7.16 -3.70 -30.75
C VAL A 238 -6.38 -2.40 -30.95
N GLU A 239 -6.78 -1.58 -31.90
CA GLU A 239 -6.14 -0.29 -32.19
C GLU A 239 -6.25 0.66 -31.00
N HIS A 240 -7.41 0.69 -30.33
CA HIS A 240 -7.62 1.53 -29.16
C HIS A 240 -6.78 1.08 -27.96
N GLU A 241 -6.71 -0.21 -27.68
CA GLU A 241 -5.83 -0.76 -26.62
C GLU A 241 -4.36 -0.47 -26.90
N ASN A 242 -3.91 -0.67 -28.13
CA ASN A 242 -2.54 -0.40 -28.53
C ASN A 242 -2.20 1.10 -28.39
N ALA A 243 -3.08 1.99 -28.84
CA ALA A 243 -2.90 3.43 -28.70
C ALA A 243 -2.82 3.86 -27.23
N LEU A 244 -3.67 3.29 -26.38
CA LEU A 244 -3.68 3.56 -24.95
C LEU A 244 -2.41 3.05 -24.27
N ALA A 245 -2.00 1.80 -24.50
CA ALA A 245 -0.79 1.23 -23.93
C ALA A 245 0.46 2.00 -24.39
N PHE A 246 0.51 2.42 -25.67
CA PHE A 246 1.58 3.24 -26.21
C PHE A 246 1.67 4.60 -25.49
N CYS A 247 0.53 5.30 -25.32
CA CYS A 247 0.47 6.57 -24.58
C CYS A 247 0.98 6.40 -23.12
N LEU A 248 0.53 5.37 -22.42
CA LEU A 248 0.94 5.10 -21.03
C LEU A 248 2.43 4.81 -20.92
N LEU A 249 3.02 4.08 -21.89
CA LEU A 249 4.47 3.86 -21.95
C LEU A 249 5.24 5.17 -22.13
N GLN A 250 4.75 6.09 -22.95
CA GLN A 250 5.38 7.40 -23.13
C GLN A 250 5.35 8.20 -21.83
N LYS A 251 4.19 8.23 -21.15
CA LYS A 251 4.04 8.93 -19.86
C LYS A 251 4.92 8.32 -18.76
N LYS A 252 5.04 6.98 -18.71
CA LYS A 252 5.90 6.30 -17.75
C LYS A 252 7.38 6.64 -17.92
N LYS A 253 7.84 6.89 -19.13
CA LYS A 253 9.23 7.25 -19.44
C LYS A 253 9.55 8.72 -19.19
N SER A 254 8.55 9.58 -19.15
CA SER A 254 8.75 11.00 -18.90
C SER A 254 9.17 11.21 -17.46
N PRO A 255 10.22 11.99 -17.17
CA PRO A 255 10.56 12.36 -15.81
C PRO A 255 9.35 13.06 -15.19
N SER A 256 9.05 12.71 -13.93
CA SER A 256 8.03 13.45 -13.16
C SER A 256 8.46 14.90 -13.03
N PRO A 257 7.56 15.88 -13.24
CA PRO A 257 7.85 17.29 -13.04
C PRO A 257 8.21 17.60 -11.60
#